data_a0f9489ae3257160056793d5ac502f5b
#
_entry.id   a0f9489ae3257160056793d5ac502f5b
#
_cell.length_a   1.000
_cell.length_b   1.000
_cell.length_c   1.000
_cell.angle_alpha   90.00
_cell.angle_beta   90.00
_cell.angle_gamma   90.00
#
_symmetry.space_group_name_H-M   'P 1'
#
loop_
_entity.id
_entity.type
_entity.pdbx_description
1 polymer ?
#
loop_
_entity_poly.entity_id
_entity_poly.type
_entity_poly.pdbx_seq_one_letter_code
_entity_poly.pdbx_strand_id
1 'polypeptide(L)'
;MDMRLWKTFNIQKREGIAYYNTQSEFETEQFALHLNRLICEEMTATGKDGVMFLCIGTDRSTGDSLGPLIGHKLRGRRLAGAAVIGTLDKPVHAMNLDLYARYIKLHYPDYVVVAIDASVGSPDHVGYATL
;
A
#
# COMPACT_ATOMS: atom_id res chain seq x y z
N MET A 1 6.14 6.76 -7.33
CA MET A 1 6.19 5.34 -6.94
C MET A 1 7.50 4.73 -7.39
N ASP A 2 8.11 3.89 -6.58
CA ASP A 2 9.36 3.23 -6.91
C ASP A 2 9.16 2.25 -8.07
N MET A 3 9.87 2.47 -9.19
CA MET A 3 9.83 1.63 -10.39
C MET A 3 10.16 0.15 -10.11
N ARG A 4 10.90 -0.13 -9.03
CA ARG A 4 11.22 -1.49 -8.61
C ARG A 4 10.00 -2.27 -8.15
N LEU A 5 9.00 -1.61 -7.53
CA LEU A 5 7.75 -2.25 -7.15
C LEU A 5 7.03 -2.84 -8.35
N TRP A 6 6.95 -2.11 -9.43
CA TRP A 6 6.30 -2.57 -10.66
C TRP A 6 6.95 -3.84 -11.22
N LYS A 7 8.28 -3.88 -11.24
CA LYS A 7 9.03 -5.03 -11.72
C LYS A 7 8.95 -6.22 -10.76
N THR A 8 9.08 -5.95 -9.46
CA THR A 8 9.15 -6.98 -8.44
C THR A 8 7.84 -7.74 -8.27
N PHE A 9 6.71 -7.05 -8.30
CA PHE A 9 5.38 -7.64 -8.12
C PHE A 9 4.62 -7.87 -9.44
N ASN A 10 5.27 -7.61 -10.58
CA ASN A 10 4.63 -7.71 -11.91
C ASN A 10 3.32 -6.94 -12.00
N ILE A 11 3.32 -5.73 -11.43
CA ILE A 11 2.13 -4.89 -11.38
C ILE A 11 1.80 -4.42 -12.79
N GLN A 12 0.61 -4.77 -13.26
CA GLN A 12 0.09 -4.22 -14.50
C GLN A 12 -0.39 -2.79 -14.26
N LYS A 13 0.04 -1.87 -15.11
CA LYS A 13 -0.43 -0.48 -15.05
C LYS A 13 -1.93 -0.48 -15.38
N ARG A 14 -2.75 -0.17 -14.40
CA ARG A 14 -4.18 0.07 -14.63
C ARG A 14 -4.35 1.43 -15.30
N GLU A 15 -5.27 1.52 -16.23
CA GLU A 15 -5.62 2.79 -16.85
C GLU A 15 -6.40 3.65 -15.85
N GLY A 16 -5.97 4.91 -15.73
CA GLY A 16 -6.60 5.91 -14.89
C GLY A 16 -6.11 5.89 -13.44
N ILE A 17 -5.86 7.08 -12.90
CA ILE A 17 -5.55 7.32 -11.50
C ILE A 17 -6.74 8.02 -10.89
N ALA A 18 -7.30 7.45 -9.83
CA ALA A 18 -8.36 8.09 -9.06
C ALA A 18 -7.73 8.89 -7.90
N TYR A 19 -8.21 10.10 -7.70
CA TYR A 19 -7.76 11.03 -6.66
C TYR A 19 -8.86 11.23 -5.63
N TYR A 20 -8.49 11.16 -4.36
CA TYR A 20 -9.42 11.33 -3.23
C TYR A 20 -8.86 12.33 -2.23
N ASN A 21 -9.63 13.38 -1.93
CA ASN A 21 -9.26 14.35 -0.91
C ASN A 21 -9.45 13.75 0.49
N THR A 22 -8.34 13.55 1.21
CA THR A 22 -8.36 12.91 2.53
C THR A 22 -8.99 13.79 3.63
N GLN A 23 -9.21 15.08 3.37
CA GLN A 23 -9.92 15.97 4.28
C GLN A 23 -11.47 15.89 4.12
N SER A 24 -11.94 15.29 3.02
CA SER A 24 -13.36 15.04 2.80
C SER A 24 -13.74 13.68 3.36
N GLU A 25 -14.67 13.65 4.31
CA GLU A 25 -15.18 12.40 4.86
C GLU A 25 -15.88 11.55 3.79
N PHE A 26 -16.65 12.19 2.92
CA PHE A 26 -17.30 11.54 1.79
C PHE A 26 -16.29 10.89 0.84
N GLU A 27 -15.24 11.62 0.42
CA GLU A 27 -14.22 11.09 -0.49
C GLU A 27 -13.37 10.00 0.19
N THR A 28 -13.15 10.08 1.49
CA THR A 28 -12.47 9.04 2.26
C THR A 28 -13.27 7.72 2.24
N GLU A 29 -14.59 7.80 2.38
CA GLU A 29 -15.45 6.62 2.22
C GLU A 29 -15.41 6.06 0.80
N GLN A 30 -15.44 6.92 -0.22
CA GLN A 30 -15.32 6.50 -1.62
C GLN A 30 -13.96 5.83 -1.89
N PHE A 31 -12.89 6.34 -1.31
CA PHE A 31 -11.56 5.73 -1.38
C PHE A 31 -11.59 4.30 -0.80
N ALA A 32 -12.14 4.14 0.39
CA ALA A 32 -12.21 2.84 1.06
C ALA A 32 -13.01 1.82 0.24
N LEU A 33 -14.16 2.22 -0.31
CA LEU A 33 -14.99 1.37 -1.17
C LEU A 33 -14.26 1.00 -2.46
N HIS A 34 -13.57 1.94 -3.09
CA HIS A 34 -12.80 1.69 -4.30
C HIS A 34 -11.64 0.73 -4.05
N LEU A 35 -10.86 0.98 -2.98
CA LEU A 35 -9.77 0.08 -2.60
C LEU A 35 -10.27 -1.34 -2.32
N ASN A 36 -11.36 -1.46 -1.58
CA ASN A 36 -11.96 -2.78 -1.30
C ASN A 36 -12.39 -3.49 -2.59
N ARG A 37 -13.00 -2.77 -3.51
CA ARG A 37 -13.38 -3.34 -4.82
C ARG A 37 -12.15 -3.84 -5.59
N LEU A 38 -11.08 -3.04 -5.65
CA LEU A 38 -9.83 -3.43 -6.33
C LEU A 38 -9.21 -4.68 -5.71
N ILE A 39 -9.21 -4.78 -4.38
CA ILE A 39 -8.71 -5.96 -3.67
C ILE A 39 -9.56 -7.18 -4.01
N CYS A 40 -10.88 -7.08 -3.96
CA CYS A 40 -11.79 -8.18 -4.29
C CYS A 40 -11.65 -8.63 -5.75
N GLU A 41 -11.52 -7.71 -6.69
CA GLU A 41 -11.28 -8.01 -8.10
C GLU A 41 -9.98 -8.79 -8.29
N GLU A 42 -8.91 -8.36 -7.62
CA GLU A 42 -7.61 -9.03 -7.70
C GLU A 42 -7.64 -10.43 -7.05
N MET A 43 -8.30 -10.56 -5.91
CA MET A 43 -8.52 -11.87 -5.26
C MET A 43 -9.26 -12.83 -6.20
N THR A 44 -10.31 -12.36 -6.84
CA THR A 44 -11.10 -13.16 -7.79
C THR A 44 -10.26 -13.56 -9.01
N ALA A 45 -9.50 -12.62 -9.57
CA ALA A 45 -8.69 -12.86 -10.75
C ALA A 45 -7.52 -13.82 -10.50
N THR A 46 -6.94 -13.82 -9.29
CA THR A 46 -5.73 -14.59 -8.95
C THR A 46 -6.00 -15.84 -8.11
N GLY A 47 -7.19 -15.97 -7.53
CA GLY A 47 -7.52 -17.02 -6.57
C GLY A 47 -6.86 -16.85 -5.19
N LYS A 48 -6.29 -15.67 -4.93
CA LYS A 48 -5.67 -15.35 -3.64
C LYS A 48 -6.75 -14.97 -2.62
N ASP A 49 -6.50 -15.27 -1.36
CA ASP A 49 -7.48 -15.13 -0.27
C ASP A 49 -7.05 -14.24 0.89
N GLY A 50 -5.79 -13.80 0.90
CA GLY A 50 -5.26 -12.89 1.90
C GLY A 50 -4.90 -11.52 1.33
N VAL A 51 -4.69 -10.55 2.20
CA VAL A 51 -4.23 -9.18 1.85
C VAL A 51 -2.97 -8.84 2.64
N MET A 52 -1.93 -8.43 1.93
CA MET A 52 -0.70 -7.92 2.51
C MET A 52 -0.62 -6.41 2.31
N PHE A 53 -0.66 -5.64 3.40
CA PHE A 53 -0.37 -4.22 3.37
C PHE A 53 1.15 -4.00 3.49
N LEU A 54 1.78 -3.65 2.38
CA LEU A 54 3.20 -3.31 2.32
C LEU A 54 3.34 -1.80 2.41
N CYS A 55 3.68 -1.32 3.59
CA CYS A 55 3.80 0.10 3.90
C CYS A 55 5.25 0.55 3.72
N ILE A 56 5.49 1.42 2.74
CA ILE A 56 6.84 1.80 2.31
C ILE A 56 7.15 3.21 2.79
N GLY A 57 8.32 3.41 3.35
CA GLY A 57 8.80 4.71 3.78
C GLY A 57 9.76 4.64 4.94
N THR A 58 10.13 5.82 5.46
CA THR A 58 11.02 5.97 6.61
C THR A 58 10.58 7.15 7.46
N ASP A 59 10.77 7.03 8.78
CA ASP A 59 10.51 8.11 9.72
C ASP A 59 11.66 9.16 9.78
N ARG A 60 12.77 8.89 9.10
CA ARG A 60 13.90 9.81 9.00
C ARG A 60 13.60 11.06 8.19
N SER A 61 12.58 11.01 7.35
CA SER A 61 12.09 12.11 6.54
C SER A 61 10.59 12.24 6.70
N THR A 62 10.11 13.44 7.04
CA THR A 62 8.67 13.71 7.22
C THR A 62 7.88 13.40 5.95
N GLY A 63 8.45 13.68 4.77
CA GLY A 63 7.81 13.39 3.49
C GLY A 63 7.62 11.89 3.20
N ASP A 64 8.41 11.02 3.83
CA ASP A 64 8.40 9.57 3.59
C ASP A 64 7.79 8.77 4.74
N SER A 65 7.20 9.43 5.74
CA SER A 65 6.74 8.77 6.96
C SER A 65 5.32 8.18 6.88
N LEU A 66 4.58 8.47 5.82
CA LEU A 66 3.18 8.03 5.67
C LEU A 66 3.04 6.51 5.76
N GLY A 67 3.83 5.77 4.99
CA GLY A 67 3.80 4.30 4.98
C GLY A 67 3.99 3.70 6.37
N PRO A 68 5.12 3.98 7.06
CA PRO A 68 5.38 3.48 8.41
C PRO A 68 4.31 3.86 9.45
N LEU A 69 3.74 5.06 9.36
CA LEU A 69 2.66 5.50 10.25
C LEU A 69 1.37 4.69 10.02
N ILE A 70 1.00 4.47 8.78
CA ILE A 70 -0.15 3.63 8.42
C ILE A 70 0.08 2.20 8.89
N GLY A 71 1.26 1.65 8.63
CA GLY A 71 1.62 0.29 9.05
C GLY A 71 1.55 0.13 10.57
N HIS A 72 2.04 1.11 11.32
CA HIS A 72 1.95 1.13 12.78
C HIS A 72 0.49 1.11 13.26
N LYS A 73 -0.38 1.93 12.66
CA LYS A 73 -1.82 1.97 12.98
C LYS A 73 -2.54 0.68 12.61
N LEU A 74 -2.26 0.12 11.44
CA LEU A 74 -2.89 -1.12 10.98
C LEU A 74 -2.47 -2.32 11.82
N ARG A 75 -1.22 -2.40 12.23
CA ARG A 75 -0.70 -3.48 13.09
C ARG A 75 -1.47 -3.58 14.43
N GLY A 76 -1.90 -2.45 14.97
CA GLY A 76 -2.70 -2.39 16.19
C GLY A 76 -4.14 -2.89 16.03
N ARG A 77 -4.59 -3.17 14.81
CA ARG A 77 -5.93 -3.64 14.52
C ARG A 77 -5.89 -5.12 14.12
N ARG A 78 -6.85 -5.89 14.64
CA ARG A 78 -7.04 -7.28 14.23
C ARG A 78 -7.86 -7.30 12.93
N LEU A 79 -7.17 -7.48 11.82
CA LEU A 79 -7.78 -7.60 10.50
C LEU A 79 -7.69 -9.07 10.08
N ALA A 80 -8.82 -9.75 10.03
CA ALA A 80 -8.88 -11.15 9.59
C ALA A 80 -8.41 -11.29 8.14
N GLY A 81 -7.50 -12.24 7.87
CA GLY A 81 -6.98 -12.48 6.52
C GLY A 81 -6.04 -11.39 5.99
N ALA A 82 -5.57 -10.49 6.86
CA ALA A 82 -4.64 -9.43 6.47
C ALA A 82 -3.33 -9.51 7.27
N ALA A 83 -2.24 -9.13 6.62
CA ALA A 83 -0.94 -8.97 7.22
C ALA A 83 -0.38 -7.58 6.91
N VAL A 84 0.50 -7.09 7.75
CA VAL A 84 1.11 -5.75 7.62
C VAL A 84 2.63 -5.87 7.71
N ILE A 85 3.31 -5.32 6.73
CA ILE A 85 4.78 -5.18 6.73
C ILE A 85 5.13 -3.72 6.47
N GLY A 86 6.10 -3.21 7.19
CA GLY A 86 6.49 -1.80 7.15
C GLY A 86 5.81 -0.99 8.24
N THR A 87 6.45 -0.94 9.40
CA THR A 87 5.98 -0.21 10.58
C THR A 87 7.06 0.78 11.02
N LEU A 88 6.76 1.61 12.03
CA LEU A 88 7.76 2.52 12.60
C LEU A 88 8.95 1.77 13.18
N ASP A 89 8.73 0.60 13.80
CA ASP A 89 9.78 -0.22 14.39
C ASP A 89 10.62 -0.98 13.36
N LYS A 90 9.98 -1.40 12.27
CA LYS A 90 10.57 -2.19 11.19
C LYS A 90 10.17 -1.61 9.84
N PRO A 91 10.73 -0.47 9.47
CA PRO A 91 10.36 0.19 8.22
C PRO A 91 10.87 -0.56 7.00
N VAL A 92 10.09 -0.49 5.93
CA VAL A 92 10.48 -0.93 4.58
C VAL A 92 10.76 0.30 3.74
N HIS A 93 11.98 0.42 3.27
CA HIS A 93 12.47 1.56 2.50
C HIS A 93 13.28 1.09 1.28
N ALA A 94 13.79 2.04 0.51
CA ALA A 94 14.51 1.74 -0.73
C ALA A 94 15.66 0.73 -0.58
N MET A 95 16.35 0.73 0.57
CA MET A 95 17.51 -0.14 0.81
C MET A 95 17.14 -1.60 1.09
N ASN A 96 15.97 -1.87 1.66
CA ASN A 96 15.55 -3.22 2.03
C ASN A 96 14.28 -3.71 1.32
N LEU A 97 13.71 -2.92 0.42
CA LEU A 97 12.48 -3.26 -0.30
C LEU A 97 12.57 -4.61 -1.02
N ASP A 98 13.68 -4.86 -1.71
CA ASP A 98 13.86 -6.11 -2.47
C ASP A 98 13.88 -7.34 -1.56
N LEU A 99 14.47 -7.21 -0.37
CA LEU A 99 14.50 -8.27 0.65
C LEU A 99 13.09 -8.59 1.13
N TYR A 100 12.30 -7.58 1.49
CA TYR A 100 10.92 -7.78 1.92
C TYR A 100 10.01 -8.29 0.81
N ALA A 101 10.21 -7.85 -0.42
CA ALA A 101 9.45 -8.36 -1.56
C ALA A 101 9.67 -9.88 -1.78
N ARG A 102 10.92 -10.33 -1.65
CA ARG A 102 11.23 -11.78 -1.70
C ARG A 102 10.60 -12.53 -0.54
N TYR A 103 10.65 -11.97 0.65
CA TYR A 103 10.03 -12.53 1.85
C TYR A 103 8.52 -12.70 1.67
N ILE A 104 7.84 -11.68 1.14
CA ILE A 104 6.40 -11.73 0.86
C ILE A 104 6.08 -12.83 -0.16
N LYS A 105 6.82 -12.90 -1.26
CA LYS A 105 6.61 -13.93 -2.28
C LYS A 105 6.77 -15.34 -1.74
N LEU A 106 7.71 -15.53 -0.82
CA LEU A 106 8.01 -16.85 -0.24
C LEU A 106 7.00 -17.25 0.84
N HIS A 107 6.64 -16.33 1.74
CA HIS A 107 5.84 -16.63 2.93
C HIS A 107 4.36 -16.31 2.78
N TYR A 108 3.99 -15.45 1.82
CA TYR A 108 2.62 -15.00 1.58
C TYR A 108 2.23 -15.11 0.11
N PRO A 109 2.43 -16.31 -0.52
CA PRO A 109 2.17 -16.45 -1.96
C PRO A 109 0.69 -16.28 -2.33
N ASP A 110 -0.22 -16.53 -1.38
CA ASP A 110 -1.67 -16.42 -1.57
C ASP A 110 -2.25 -15.08 -1.11
N TYR A 111 -1.40 -14.06 -0.93
CA TYR A 111 -1.82 -12.74 -0.51
C TYR A 111 -1.75 -11.75 -1.67
N VAL A 112 -2.82 -10.97 -1.84
CA VAL A 112 -2.82 -9.77 -2.68
C VAL A 112 -2.01 -8.69 -1.95
N VAL A 113 -1.07 -8.06 -2.65
CA VAL A 113 -0.23 -7.01 -2.07
C VAL A 113 -0.81 -5.64 -2.38
N VAL A 114 -1.09 -4.88 -1.33
CA VAL A 114 -1.44 -3.46 -1.40
C VAL A 114 -0.22 -2.67 -0.93
N ALA A 115 0.47 -2.04 -1.87
CA ALA A 115 1.62 -1.19 -1.56
C ALA A 115 1.16 0.23 -1.22
N ILE A 116 1.63 0.75 -0.10
CA ILE A 116 1.30 2.09 0.40
C ILE A 116 2.59 2.89 0.47
N ASP A 117 2.65 3.99 -0.29
CA ASP A 117 3.83 4.82 -0.41
C ASP A 117 3.44 6.28 -0.56
N ALA A 118 4.21 7.18 0.05
CA ALA A 118 4.08 8.61 -0.20
C ALA A 118 4.66 8.93 -1.58
N SER A 119 4.00 9.79 -2.32
CA SER A 119 4.48 10.21 -3.63
C SER A 119 4.58 11.72 -3.74
N VAL A 120 5.51 12.18 -4.57
CA VAL A 120 5.59 13.57 -4.98
C VAL A 120 4.55 13.80 -6.08
N GLY A 121 3.73 14.79 -5.91
CA GLY A 121 2.69 15.17 -6.85
C GLY A 121 2.65 16.68 -7.09
N SER A 122 1.65 17.14 -7.84
CA SER A 122 1.45 18.58 -8.02
C SER A 122 0.98 19.22 -6.70
N PRO A 123 1.26 20.53 -6.49
CA PRO A 123 0.80 21.24 -5.30
C PRO A 123 -0.71 21.17 -5.06
N ASP A 124 -1.50 21.07 -6.11
CA ASP A 124 -2.97 20.97 -6.03
C ASP A 124 -3.45 19.66 -5.44
N HIS A 125 -2.62 18.64 -5.41
CA HIS A 125 -2.94 17.31 -4.89
C HIS A 125 -2.30 16.99 -3.54
N VAL A 126 -1.77 17.98 -2.84
CA VAL A 126 -1.29 17.79 -1.46
C VAL A 126 -2.46 17.38 -0.57
N GLY A 127 -2.30 16.28 0.17
CA GLY A 127 -3.37 15.74 1.01
C GLY A 127 -4.37 14.84 0.27
N TYR A 128 -4.07 14.44 -0.96
CA TYR A 128 -4.86 13.47 -1.72
C TYR A 128 -4.27 12.07 -1.61
N ALA A 129 -5.15 11.07 -1.51
CA ALA A 129 -4.81 9.67 -1.73
C ALA A 129 -5.15 9.29 -3.17
N THR A 130 -4.36 8.41 -3.77
CA THR A 130 -4.56 7.93 -5.14
C THR A 130 -4.62 6.40 -5.19
N LEU A 131 -5.44 5.91 -6.08
CA LEU A 131 -5.56 4.48 -6.41
C LEU A 131 -5.33 4.25 -7.89
#